data_8ab3e3a05858605f7274617b83fe5911
#
_entry.id   8ab3e3a05858605f7274617b83fe5911
#
_cell.length_a   1.000
_cell.length_b   1.000
_cell.length_c   1.000
_cell.angle_alpha   90.00
_cell.angle_beta   90.00
_cell.angle_gamma   90.00
#
_symmetry.space_group_name_H-M   'P 1'
#
loop_
_entity.id
_entity.type
_entity.pdbx_description
1 polymer ?
#
loop_
_entity_poly.entity_id
_entity_poly.type
_entity_poly.pdbx_seq_one_letter_code
_entity_poly.pdbx_strand_id
1 'polypeptide(L)'
;MMDSRDCACGSLTIREAAAHWFVRLQDGALSPQEQADLAAWRAKHPQHQDELDLLQGLWSAADLLPATRLQALCVEAPARRRRPLLRYAVAAGVVAVAVGLGLFSGVQRPADYRAEFTTASGERRHIALPDGSVVDLDARSHLVVHYQAGRRAVALSRGEAMFSVEHDSSRPFVVDVGTGQVTVTGTRFDVRREAHETQVAVAAGTVKVQGRDAPADQFVSLSAGLGSRIDGRGRVSPAQAVNIEDFTAWRSGKLVFRDASLYEVAAQVSRYSAQPLRVNDPAIGALRLSSVFKADDTAALLRALPNILPVAIRTLDDGSVEIIAR
;
A
#
# COMPACT_ATOMS: atom_id res chain seq x y z
N MET A 1 -10.57 -23.62 52.28
CA MET A 1 -9.38 -24.27 51.72
C MET A 1 -9.35 -23.88 50.26
N MET A 2 -8.53 -22.91 49.96
CA MET A 2 -8.44 -22.21 48.66
C MET A 2 -7.90 -23.13 47.58
N ASP A 3 -8.53 -23.14 46.42
CA ASP A 3 -7.87 -23.64 45.20
C ASP A 3 -7.92 -22.52 44.15
N SER A 4 -6.82 -21.80 44.10
CA SER A 4 -6.53 -20.71 43.20
C SER A 4 -5.99 -21.31 41.89
N ARG A 5 -6.85 -21.29 40.88
CA ARG A 5 -6.37 -21.35 39.48
C ARG A 5 -6.53 -19.97 38.87
N ASP A 6 -5.58 -19.13 39.19
CA ASP A 6 -5.41 -17.84 38.54
C ASP A 6 -5.27 -18.00 37.04
N CYS A 7 -6.15 -17.33 36.28
CA CYS A 7 -6.11 -17.22 34.87
C CYS A 7 -4.78 -16.59 34.43
N ALA A 8 -3.93 -17.35 33.74
CA ALA A 8 -2.67 -16.95 33.14
C ALA A 8 -2.87 -16.06 31.86
N CYS A 9 -3.76 -15.07 31.91
CA CYS A 9 -4.00 -14.18 30.77
C CYS A 9 -3.25 -12.85 30.83
N GLY A 10 -2.27 -12.68 31.72
CA GLY A 10 -1.60 -11.39 31.95
C GLY A 10 -0.47 -11.04 30.97
N SER A 11 -0.05 -11.93 30.05
CA SER A 11 1.09 -11.70 29.15
C SER A 11 0.89 -12.15 27.70
N LEU A 12 -0.31 -12.59 27.33
CA LEU A 12 -0.58 -13.04 25.96
C LEU A 12 -0.81 -11.84 25.03
N THR A 13 -0.27 -11.91 23.83
CA THR A 13 -0.62 -10.97 22.76
C THR A 13 -2.10 -11.13 22.36
N ILE A 14 -2.69 -10.11 21.73
CA ILE A 14 -4.10 -10.15 21.27
C ILE A 14 -4.37 -11.40 20.40
N ARG A 15 -3.43 -11.76 19.55
CA ARG A 15 -3.53 -12.93 18.65
C ARG A 15 -3.48 -14.26 19.40
N GLU A 16 -2.63 -14.38 20.41
CA GLU A 16 -2.56 -15.57 21.25
C GLU A 16 -3.82 -15.77 22.10
N ALA A 17 -4.37 -14.67 22.61
CA ALA A 17 -5.62 -14.70 23.34
C ALA A 17 -6.81 -15.05 22.42
N ALA A 18 -6.86 -14.53 21.19
CA ALA A 18 -7.86 -14.90 20.19
C ALA A 18 -7.78 -16.39 19.83
N ALA A 19 -6.56 -16.93 19.63
CA ALA A 19 -6.35 -18.35 19.36
C ALA A 19 -6.81 -19.25 20.52
N HIS A 20 -6.53 -18.84 21.77
CA HIS A 20 -7.02 -19.55 22.96
C HIS A 20 -8.55 -19.62 23.00
N TRP A 21 -9.24 -18.47 22.79
CA TRP A 21 -10.70 -18.43 22.76
C TRP A 21 -11.28 -19.21 21.58
N PHE A 22 -10.64 -19.15 20.42
CA PHE A 22 -11.07 -19.90 19.24
C PHE A 22 -11.07 -21.41 19.51
N VAL A 23 -9.96 -21.98 20.05
CA VAL A 23 -9.87 -23.41 20.38
C VAL A 23 -10.93 -23.76 21.43
N ARG A 24 -11.12 -22.91 22.45
CA ARG A 24 -12.09 -23.18 23.50
C ARG A 24 -13.54 -23.18 23.01
N LEU A 25 -13.85 -22.35 21.97
CA LEU A 25 -15.16 -22.35 21.29
C LEU A 25 -15.41 -23.63 20.47
N GLN A 26 -14.35 -24.27 19.95
CA GLN A 26 -14.45 -25.53 19.21
C GLN A 26 -14.60 -26.77 20.13
N ASP A 27 -14.11 -26.70 21.37
CA ASP A 27 -14.14 -27.80 22.33
C ASP A 27 -15.53 -28.08 22.95
N GLY A 28 -16.53 -27.24 22.65
CA GLY A 28 -17.91 -27.38 23.12
C GLY A 28 -18.49 -26.15 23.80
N ALA A 29 -19.63 -26.33 24.50
CA ALA A 29 -20.30 -25.21 25.16
C ALA A 29 -19.46 -24.61 26.28
N LEU A 30 -19.32 -23.28 26.26
CA LEU A 30 -18.62 -22.53 27.30
C LEU A 30 -19.47 -22.50 28.59
N SER A 31 -18.83 -22.60 29.75
CA SER A 31 -19.46 -22.36 31.03
C SER A 31 -19.93 -20.89 31.17
N PRO A 32 -20.90 -20.58 32.06
CA PRO A 32 -21.36 -19.20 32.26
C PRO A 32 -20.23 -18.22 32.61
N GLN A 33 -19.23 -18.68 33.34
CA GLN A 33 -18.06 -17.88 33.68
C GLN A 33 -17.20 -17.57 32.46
N GLU A 34 -16.89 -18.58 31.62
CA GLU A 34 -16.11 -18.44 30.40
C GLU A 34 -16.81 -17.54 29.38
N GLN A 35 -18.15 -17.58 29.30
CA GLN A 35 -18.93 -16.66 28.45
C GLN A 35 -18.77 -15.21 28.90
N ALA A 36 -18.80 -14.96 30.20
CA ALA A 36 -18.58 -13.62 30.76
C ALA A 36 -17.14 -13.13 30.48
N ASP A 37 -16.15 -13.99 30.64
CA ASP A 37 -14.74 -13.68 30.41
C ASP A 37 -14.47 -13.37 28.94
N LEU A 38 -15.04 -14.17 28.02
CA LEU A 38 -14.96 -13.93 26.57
C LEU A 38 -15.62 -12.60 26.18
N ALA A 39 -16.81 -12.30 26.74
CA ALA A 39 -17.50 -11.05 26.49
C ALA A 39 -16.69 -9.85 26.99
N ALA A 40 -16.12 -9.94 28.20
CA ALA A 40 -15.25 -8.92 28.76
C ALA A 40 -13.97 -8.72 27.93
N TRP A 41 -13.38 -9.80 27.41
CA TRP A 41 -12.21 -9.73 26.55
C TRP A 41 -12.53 -9.05 25.20
N ARG A 42 -13.66 -9.39 24.56
CA ARG A 42 -14.13 -8.74 23.33
C ARG A 42 -14.39 -7.24 23.49
N ALA A 43 -14.94 -6.84 24.62
CA ALA A 43 -15.27 -5.45 24.90
C ALA A 43 -14.04 -4.54 25.14
N LYS A 44 -12.86 -5.09 25.41
CA LYS A 44 -11.64 -4.31 25.68
C LYS A 44 -11.13 -3.53 24.47
N HIS A 45 -11.22 -4.10 23.26
CA HIS A 45 -10.76 -3.43 22.04
C HIS A 45 -11.39 -4.07 20.79
N PRO A 46 -11.79 -3.29 19.75
CA PRO A 46 -12.35 -3.83 18.49
C PRO A 46 -11.47 -4.90 17.83
N GLN A 47 -10.14 -4.75 17.86
CA GLN A 47 -9.18 -5.70 17.30
C GLN A 47 -9.30 -7.13 17.86
N HIS A 48 -9.84 -7.30 19.08
CA HIS A 48 -10.06 -8.62 19.68
C HIS A 48 -11.13 -9.40 18.92
N GLN A 49 -12.19 -8.72 18.47
CA GLN A 49 -13.23 -9.32 17.67
C GLN A 49 -12.70 -9.64 16.27
N ASP A 50 -11.99 -8.71 15.65
CA ASP A 50 -11.44 -8.86 14.28
C ASP A 50 -10.50 -10.07 14.17
N GLU A 51 -9.60 -10.28 15.16
CA GLU A 51 -8.70 -11.43 15.18
C GLU A 51 -9.44 -12.76 15.39
N LEU A 52 -10.51 -12.76 16.18
CA LEU A 52 -11.34 -13.96 16.38
C LEU A 52 -12.12 -14.31 15.10
N ASP A 53 -12.71 -13.32 14.45
CA ASP A 53 -13.44 -13.48 13.19
C ASP A 53 -12.52 -13.97 12.05
N LEU A 54 -11.28 -13.50 12.02
CA LEU A 54 -10.26 -13.98 11.10
C LEU A 54 -10.00 -15.49 11.27
N LEU A 55 -9.84 -15.96 12.51
CA LEU A 55 -9.62 -17.38 12.81
C LEU A 55 -10.82 -18.24 12.45
N GLN A 56 -12.05 -17.75 12.70
CA GLN A 56 -13.29 -18.42 12.31
C GLN A 56 -13.44 -18.52 10.79
N GLY A 57 -13.09 -17.45 10.06
CA GLY A 57 -13.10 -17.43 8.60
C GLY A 57 -12.11 -18.43 7.98
N LEU A 58 -10.90 -18.51 8.54
CA LEU A 58 -9.89 -19.51 8.10
C LEU A 58 -10.35 -20.94 8.35
N TRP A 59 -11.01 -21.22 9.48
CA TRP A 59 -11.55 -22.54 9.79
C TRP A 59 -12.66 -22.94 8.83
N SER A 60 -13.61 -22.03 8.58
CA SER A 60 -14.71 -22.27 7.62
C SER A 60 -14.20 -22.50 6.19
N ALA A 61 -13.10 -21.86 5.80
CA ALA A 61 -12.46 -22.10 4.51
C ALA A 61 -11.81 -23.49 4.44
N ALA A 62 -11.30 -24.01 5.56
CA ALA A 62 -10.74 -25.37 5.65
C ALA A 62 -11.81 -26.45 5.49
N ASP A 63 -13.04 -26.22 5.98
CA ASP A 63 -14.17 -27.14 5.82
C ASP A 63 -14.64 -27.29 4.36
N LEU A 64 -14.29 -26.34 3.48
CA LEU A 64 -14.60 -26.41 2.04
C LEU A 64 -13.60 -27.27 1.25
N LEU A 65 -12.52 -27.76 1.87
CA LEU A 65 -11.55 -28.61 1.20
C LEU A 65 -12.08 -30.06 1.05
N PRO A 66 -11.97 -30.68 -0.13
CA PRO A 66 -12.40 -32.07 -0.34
C PRO A 66 -11.66 -33.01 0.62
N ALA A 67 -12.42 -33.88 1.31
CA ALA A 67 -11.89 -34.86 2.29
C ALA A 67 -10.74 -35.73 1.77
N THR A 68 -10.66 -35.95 0.46
CA THR A 68 -9.59 -36.68 -0.22
C THR A 68 -8.20 -36.04 -0.12
N ARG A 69 -8.12 -34.72 0.07
CA ARG A 69 -6.83 -34.02 0.31
C ARG A 69 -6.40 -34.06 1.76
N LEU A 70 -7.33 -34.14 2.70
CA LEU A 70 -7.03 -34.25 4.13
C LEU A 70 -6.55 -35.65 4.47
N GLN A 71 -7.06 -36.71 3.83
CA GLN A 71 -6.62 -38.10 4.03
C GLN A 71 -5.19 -38.37 3.54
N ALA A 72 -4.72 -37.61 2.52
CA ALA A 72 -3.34 -37.75 2.03
C ALA A 72 -2.27 -37.23 3.00
N LEU A 73 -2.66 -36.46 4.02
CA LEU A 73 -1.77 -35.93 5.07
C LEU A 73 -1.76 -36.79 6.33
N CYS A 74 -2.68 -37.75 6.46
CA CYS A 74 -2.73 -38.70 7.56
C CYS A 74 -2.01 -40.01 7.15
N VAL A 75 -0.71 -40.10 7.45
CA VAL A 75 0.02 -41.37 7.34
C VAL A 75 -0.48 -42.27 8.46
N GLU A 76 -1.11 -43.43 8.11
CA GLU A 76 -1.54 -44.44 9.06
C GLU A 76 -0.33 -45.02 9.82
N ALA A 77 -0.25 -44.75 11.12
CA ALA A 77 0.67 -45.41 12.02
C ALA A 77 0.03 -46.68 12.58
N PRO A 78 0.75 -47.85 12.63
CA PRO A 78 0.19 -49.09 13.07
C PRO A 78 -0.18 -49.09 14.56
N ALA A 79 -1.35 -49.63 14.87
CA ALA A 79 -1.94 -49.69 16.19
C ALA A 79 -1.04 -50.42 17.21
N ARG A 80 -0.52 -49.68 18.20
CA ARG A 80 0.05 -50.26 19.44
C ARG A 80 -0.65 -49.72 20.68
N ARG A 81 -0.99 -50.65 21.57
CA ARG A 81 -1.78 -50.55 22.79
C ARG A 81 -1.37 -49.41 23.76
N ARG A 82 -2.39 -48.66 24.18
CA ARG A 82 -2.68 -48.00 25.48
C ARG A 82 -1.54 -47.42 26.34
N ARG A 83 -1.52 -46.06 26.45
CA ARG A 83 -1.20 -45.29 27.67
C ARG A 83 -1.81 -43.88 27.54
N PRO A 84 -2.28 -43.26 28.63
CA PRO A 84 -3.06 -42.00 28.60
C PRO A 84 -2.26 -40.74 28.23
N LEU A 85 -1.02 -40.85 27.78
CA LEU A 85 -0.15 -39.76 27.29
C LEU A 85 -0.46 -39.33 25.85
N LEU A 86 -1.39 -40.01 25.14
CA LEU A 86 -1.68 -39.73 23.72
C LEU A 86 -2.43 -38.41 23.49
N ARG A 87 -3.16 -37.90 24.51
CA ARG A 87 -3.88 -36.60 24.42
C ARG A 87 -2.94 -35.41 24.35
N TYR A 88 -1.79 -35.49 24.99
CA TYR A 88 -0.76 -34.44 24.95
C TYR A 88 0.08 -34.51 23.67
N ALA A 89 0.20 -35.66 23.02
CA ALA A 89 0.95 -35.81 21.77
C ALA A 89 0.24 -35.16 20.57
N VAL A 90 -1.10 -35.24 20.51
CA VAL A 90 -1.89 -34.59 19.44
C VAL A 90 -1.87 -33.06 19.60
N ALA A 91 -2.01 -32.55 20.82
CA ALA A 91 -1.91 -31.14 21.08
C ALA A 91 -0.51 -30.60 20.78
N ALA A 92 0.55 -31.35 21.14
CA ALA A 92 1.94 -30.97 20.78
C ALA A 92 2.20 -31.02 19.27
N GLY A 93 1.56 -31.95 18.53
CA GLY A 93 1.64 -32.02 17.08
C GLY A 93 1.01 -30.82 16.36
N VAL A 94 -0.17 -30.39 16.80
CA VAL A 94 -0.86 -29.22 16.23
C VAL A 94 -0.10 -27.93 16.55
N VAL A 95 0.43 -27.80 17.76
CA VAL A 95 1.27 -26.64 18.14
C VAL A 95 2.58 -26.67 17.36
N ALA A 96 3.22 -27.80 17.15
CA ALA A 96 4.44 -27.93 16.36
C ALA A 96 4.19 -27.60 14.87
N VAL A 97 3.04 -27.98 14.31
CA VAL A 97 2.64 -27.62 12.94
C VAL A 97 2.29 -26.13 12.84
N ALA A 98 1.59 -25.57 13.80
CA ALA A 98 1.27 -24.13 13.81
C ALA A 98 2.52 -23.27 14.02
N VAL A 99 3.43 -23.68 14.91
CA VAL A 99 4.74 -23.04 15.11
C VAL A 99 5.63 -23.27 13.87
N GLY A 100 5.64 -24.46 13.29
CA GLY A 100 6.36 -24.78 12.06
C GLY A 100 5.86 -23.96 10.86
N LEU A 101 4.55 -23.82 10.68
CA LEU A 101 3.94 -22.96 9.66
C LEU A 101 4.21 -21.47 9.94
N GLY A 102 4.16 -21.04 11.20
CA GLY A 102 4.50 -19.67 11.60
C GLY A 102 5.99 -19.34 11.40
N LEU A 103 6.87 -20.27 11.71
CA LEU A 103 8.32 -20.16 11.45
C LEU A 103 8.63 -20.27 9.95
N PHE A 104 7.93 -21.13 9.21
CA PHE A 104 8.13 -21.31 7.78
C PHE A 104 7.62 -20.10 6.97
N SER A 105 6.49 -19.51 7.33
CA SER A 105 6.03 -18.24 6.75
C SER A 105 6.89 -17.06 7.15
N GLY A 106 7.59 -17.12 8.31
CA GLY A 106 8.57 -16.11 8.73
C GLY A 106 9.93 -16.23 8.03
N VAL A 107 10.27 -17.40 7.49
CA VAL A 107 11.62 -17.70 6.95
C VAL A 107 11.73 -17.47 5.44
N GLN A 108 10.61 -17.39 4.71
CA GLN A 108 10.67 -17.13 3.26
C GLN A 108 10.49 -15.64 2.90
N ARG A 109 11.12 -14.74 3.64
CA ARG A 109 11.34 -13.38 3.14
C ARG A 109 12.58 -13.46 2.25
N PRO A 110 12.49 -13.22 0.94
CA PRO A 110 13.68 -13.22 0.09
C PRO A 110 14.66 -12.21 0.70
N ALA A 111 15.87 -12.69 1.02
CA ALA A 111 16.92 -11.87 1.61
C ALA A 111 17.31 -10.70 0.69
N ASP A 112 17.07 -10.88 -0.60
CA ASP A 112 17.25 -9.86 -1.64
C ASP A 112 16.19 -10.06 -2.74
N TYR A 113 15.41 -9.00 -3.04
CA TYR A 113 14.45 -8.96 -4.14
C TYR A 113 14.70 -7.73 -4.98
N ARG A 114 14.92 -7.94 -6.27
CA ARG A 114 15.12 -6.86 -7.22
C ARG A 114 14.20 -7.03 -8.42
N ALA A 115 13.48 -5.96 -8.75
CA ALA A 115 12.60 -5.92 -9.92
C ALA A 115 12.55 -4.49 -10.48
N GLU A 116 12.28 -4.40 -11.78
CA GLU A 116 12.14 -3.14 -12.49
C GLU A 116 10.84 -3.15 -13.27
N PHE A 117 10.10 -2.05 -13.19
CA PHE A 117 8.79 -1.90 -13.82
C PHE A 117 8.76 -0.59 -14.58
N THR A 118 8.36 -0.68 -15.85
CA THR A 118 8.14 0.48 -16.71
C THR A 118 6.75 0.40 -17.31
N THR A 119 6.09 1.53 -17.44
CA THR A 119 4.80 1.68 -18.13
C THR A 119 4.95 2.54 -19.37
N ALA A 120 4.24 2.16 -20.43
CA ALA A 120 4.13 2.94 -21.66
C ALA A 120 3.15 4.12 -21.50
N SER A 121 2.96 4.89 -22.58
CA SER A 121 1.94 5.94 -22.63
C SER A 121 0.54 5.35 -22.43
N GLY A 122 -0.23 5.88 -21.50
CA GLY A 122 -1.58 5.41 -21.16
C GLY A 122 -1.64 4.06 -20.44
N GLU A 123 -0.53 3.34 -20.30
CA GLU A 123 -0.47 2.06 -19.58
C GLU A 123 -0.46 2.29 -18.08
N ARG A 124 -1.25 1.51 -17.36
CA ARG A 124 -1.24 1.43 -15.88
C ARG A 124 -1.00 0.00 -15.46
N ARG A 125 -0.25 -0.19 -14.38
CA ARG A 125 0.08 -1.53 -13.86
C ARG A 125 -0.21 -1.62 -12.38
N HIS A 126 -0.81 -2.74 -11.99
CA HIS A 126 -0.99 -3.13 -10.60
C HIS A 126 0.07 -4.16 -10.23
N ILE A 127 0.89 -3.88 -9.22
CA ILE A 127 2.09 -4.63 -8.87
C ILE A 127 1.98 -5.06 -7.41
N ALA A 128 1.90 -6.38 -7.17
CA ALA A 128 2.02 -6.94 -5.83
C ALA A 128 3.51 -7.18 -5.50
N LEU A 129 3.96 -6.70 -4.35
CA LEU A 129 5.32 -6.85 -3.87
C LEU A 129 5.44 -8.01 -2.87
N PRO A 130 6.64 -8.58 -2.68
CA PRO A 130 6.84 -9.77 -1.84
C PRO A 130 6.49 -9.61 -0.36
N ASP A 131 6.42 -8.39 0.13
CA ASP A 131 6.05 -8.06 1.51
C ASP A 131 4.54 -7.88 1.73
N GLY A 132 3.73 -8.09 0.69
CA GLY A 132 2.28 -7.85 0.69
C GLY A 132 1.90 -6.42 0.30
N SER A 133 2.88 -5.51 0.16
CA SER A 133 2.61 -4.16 -0.35
C SER A 133 2.16 -4.18 -1.81
N VAL A 134 1.36 -3.19 -2.19
CA VAL A 134 0.85 -3.04 -3.54
C VAL A 134 1.24 -1.68 -4.09
N VAL A 135 1.62 -1.63 -5.37
CA VAL A 135 1.90 -0.41 -6.12
C VAL A 135 1.02 -0.34 -7.35
N ASP A 136 0.17 0.68 -7.44
CA ASP A 136 -0.46 1.07 -8.69
C ASP A 136 0.48 2.05 -9.39
N LEU A 137 1.00 1.69 -10.54
CA LEU A 137 1.95 2.47 -11.32
C LEU A 137 1.24 3.11 -12.51
N ASP A 138 1.31 4.43 -12.60
CA ASP A 138 0.66 5.21 -13.66
C ASP A 138 1.45 5.18 -14.98
N ALA A 139 0.89 5.80 -16.02
CA ALA A 139 1.47 5.90 -17.36
C ALA A 139 2.85 6.60 -17.36
N ARG A 140 3.73 6.15 -18.25
CA ARG A 140 5.10 6.67 -18.46
C ARG A 140 5.93 6.71 -17.17
N SER A 141 5.70 5.77 -16.26
CA SER A 141 6.40 5.67 -14.98
C SER A 141 7.53 4.64 -15.05
N HIS A 142 8.52 4.81 -14.18
CA HIS A 142 9.62 3.88 -14.02
C HIS A 142 9.94 3.69 -12.55
N LEU A 143 9.78 2.46 -12.07
CA LEU A 143 9.94 2.03 -10.70
C LEU A 143 10.96 0.90 -10.60
N VAL A 144 11.95 1.04 -9.75
CA VAL A 144 12.90 -0.01 -9.38
C VAL A 144 12.65 -0.41 -7.93
N VAL A 145 12.48 -1.70 -7.68
CA VAL A 145 12.31 -2.26 -6.33
C VAL A 145 13.60 -2.96 -5.92
N HIS A 146 14.07 -2.67 -4.72
CA HIS A 146 15.23 -3.32 -4.13
C HIS A 146 15.00 -3.56 -2.64
N TYR A 147 14.56 -4.77 -2.28
CA TYR A 147 14.39 -5.20 -0.90
C TYR A 147 15.65 -5.94 -0.43
N GLN A 148 16.07 -5.64 0.78
CA GLN A 148 17.15 -6.30 1.49
C GLN A 148 16.68 -6.73 2.88
N ALA A 149 17.47 -7.52 3.60
CA ALA A 149 17.09 -8.09 4.90
C ALA A 149 16.53 -7.07 5.91
N GLY A 150 17.10 -5.85 5.95
CA GLY A 150 16.66 -4.80 6.87
C GLY A 150 15.93 -3.61 6.24
N ARG A 151 15.68 -3.60 4.92
CA ARG A 151 15.18 -2.41 4.21
C ARG A 151 14.31 -2.78 3.02
N ARG A 152 13.17 -2.11 2.89
CA ARG A 152 12.28 -2.16 1.72
C ARG A 152 12.47 -0.86 0.94
N ALA A 153 13.33 -0.87 -0.07
CA ALA A 153 13.63 0.32 -0.86
C ALA A 153 13.03 0.21 -2.26
N VAL A 154 12.47 1.30 -2.74
CA VAL A 154 12.05 1.48 -4.13
C VAL A 154 12.57 2.82 -4.63
N ALA A 155 12.81 2.93 -5.95
CA ALA A 155 13.19 4.18 -6.59
C ALA A 155 12.18 4.51 -7.69
N LEU A 156 11.47 5.62 -7.56
CA LEU A 156 10.61 6.17 -8.60
C LEU A 156 11.40 7.24 -9.35
N SER A 157 11.93 6.89 -10.52
CA SER A 157 12.79 7.80 -11.28
C SER A 157 11.98 8.80 -12.13
N ARG A 158 10.74 8.47 -12.48
CA ARG A 158 9.78 9.33 -13.20
C ARG A 158 8.38 8.78 -13.09
N GLY A 159 7.38 9.63 -13.31
CA GLY A 159 5.96 9.28 -13.38
C GLY A 159 5.28 9.33 -12.02
N GLU A 160 4.27 8.50 -11.81
CA GLU A 160 3.40 8.54 -10.65
C GLU A 160 3.07 7.14 -10.16
N ALA A 161 3.01 6.98 -8.85
CA ALA A 161 2.67 5.72 -8.23
C ALA A 161 1.89 5.92 -6.93
N MET A 162 0.81 5.16 -6.77
CA MET A 162 0.10 4.99 -5.51
C MET A 162 0.66 3.78 -4.79
N PHE A 163 1.15 3.98 -3.60
CA PHE A 163 1.68 2.94 -2.73
C PHE A 163 0.68 2.57 -1.64
N SER A 164 0.36 1.30 -1.53
CA SER A 164 -0.36 0.71 -0.39
C SER A 164 0.62 -0.21 0.34
N VAL A 165 1.31 0.34 1.35
CA VAL A 165 2.42 -0.33 2.01
C VAL A 165 1.92 -1.13 3.20
N GLU A 166 2.29 -2.41 3.25
CA GLU A 166 2.00 -3.30 4.37
C GLU A 166 2.78 -2.87 5.62
N HIS A 167 2.11 -2.96 6.79
CA HIS A 167 2.68 -2.44 8.04
C HIS A 167 3.84 -3.31 8.53
N ASP A 168 5.03 -2.70 8.63
CA ASP A 168 6.23 -3.32 9.22
C ASP A 168 7.14 -2.21 9.78
N SER A 169 7.05 -1.98 11.09
CA SER A 169 7.86 -0.97 11.79
C SER A 169 9.34 -1.36 11.91
N SER A 170 9.64 -2.67 11.83
CA SER A 170 11.02 -3.19 11.91
C SER A 170 11.81 -2.97 10.62
N ARG A 171 11.14 -2.80 9.47
CA ARG A 171 11.73 -2.57 8.15
C ARG A 171 11.00 -1.45 7.43
N PRO A 172 11.41 -0.20 7.62
CA PRO A 172 10.81 0.93 6.93
C PRO A 172 10.80 0.75 5.41
N PHE A 173 9.73 1.22 4.77
CA PHE A 173 9.62 1.30 3.33
C PHE A 173 10.07 2.69 2.87
N VAL A 174 11.04 2.75 1.97
CA VAL A 174 11.65 3.98 1.51
C VAL A 174 11.47 4.13 0.01
N VAL A 175 10.87 5.24 -0.41
CA VAL A 175 10.78 5.64 -1.81
C VAL A 175 11.82 6.71 -2.10
N ASP A 176 12.84 6.38 -2.89
CA ASP A 176 13.79 7.35 -3.42
C ASP A 176 13.18 8.02 -4.66
N VAL A 177 13.13 9.33 -4.65
CA VAL A 177 12.63 10.16 -5.75
C VAL A 177 13.76 10.99 -6.39
N GLY A 178 14.99 10.67 -6.12
CA GLY A 178 16.16 11.34 -6.67
C GLY A 178 16.51 12.65 -5.98
N THR A 179 15.60 13.59 -5.80
CA THR A 179 15.78 14.85 -5.07
C THR A 179 15.52 14.72 -3.57
N GLY A 180 15.01 13.58 -3.13
CA GLY A 180 14.70 13.29 -1.73
C GLY A 180 14.20 11.86 -1.54
N GLN A 181 13.72 11.60 -0.35
CA GLN A 181 13.15 10.30 0.02
C GLN A 181 11.87 10.43 0.82
N VAL A 182 11.02 9.43 0.67
CA VAL A 182 9.74 9.29 1.38
C VAL A 182 9.80 8.01 2.20
N THR A 183 9.67 8.09 3.52
CA THR A 183 9.81 6.96 4.44
C THR A 183 8.50 6.69 5.17
N VAL A 184 8.07 5.42 5.17
CA VAL A 184 6.84 4.97 5.83
C VAL A 184 7.03 3.61 6.51
N THR A 185 6.11 3.25 7.41
CA THR A 185 6.08 1.92 8.04
C THR A 185 4.83 1.12 7.69
N GLY A 186 3.76 1.76 7.16
CA GLY A 186 2.50 1.13 6.78
C GLY A 186 1.48 2.22 6.46
N THR A 187 1.36 2.60 5.19
CA THR A 187 0.73 3.85 4.78
C THR A 187 0.21 3.71 3.36
N ARG A 188 -0.90 4.39 3.05
CA ARG A 188 -1.35 4.61 1.67
C ARG A 188 -1.04 6.04 1.25
N PHE A 189 -0.24 6.22 0.21
CA PHE A 189 0.19 7.53 -0.26
C PHE A 189 0.52 7.51 -1.74
N ASP A 190 0.38 8.65 -2.37
CA ASP A 190 0.72 8.87 -3.77
C ASP A 190 2.03 9.65 -3.88
N VAL A 191 2.85 9.31 -4.86
CA VAL A 191 4.07 10.01 -5.22
C VAL A 191 4.06 10.28 -6.71
N ARG A 192 4.07 11.57 -7.08
CA ARG A 192 4.16 12.04 -8.46
C ARG A 192 5.50 12.74 -8.67
N ARG A 193 6.35 12.16 -9.50
CA ARG A 193 7.64 12.71 -9.86
C ARG A 193 7.61 13.33 -11.26
N GLU A 194 7.72 14.63 -11.31
CA GLU A 194 7.90 15.43 -12.51
C GLU A 194 9.37 15.83 -12.71
N ALA A 195 9.70 16.47 -13.84
CA ALA A 195 11.07 16.87 -14.18
C ALA A 195 11.71 17.79 -13.13
N HIS A 196 10.94 18.67 -12.50
CA HIS A 196 11.44 19.75 -11.63
C HIS A 196 10.93 19.67 -10.20
N GLU A 197 9.94 18.82 -9.92
CA GLU A 197 9.41 18.64 -8.57
C GLU A 197 8.85 17.23 -8.37
N THR A 198 8.77 16.84 -7.11
CA THR A 198 8.04 15.65 -6.67
C THR A 198 6.95 16.08 -5.72
N GLN A 199 5.73 15.57 -5.95
CA GLN A 199 4.58 15.79 -5.07
C GLN A 199 4.31 14.50 -4.30
N VAL A 200 4.00 14.64 -3.01
CA VAL A 200 3.63 13.53 -2.13
C VAL A 200 2.30 13.85 -1.48
N ALA A 201 1.34 12.94 -1.52
CA ALA A 201 0.02 13.11 -0.93
C ALA A 201 -0.37 11.85 -0.12
N VAL A 202 -0.88 12.02 1.09
CA VAL A 202 -1.15 10.92 2.02
C VAL A 202 -2.64 10.60 2.08
N ALA A 203 -3.00 9.38 1.70
CA ALA A 203 -4.38 8.88 1.78
C ALA A 203 -4.72 8.29 3.15
N ALA A 204 -3.77 7.57 3.79
CA ALA A 204 -3.95 7.00 5.12
C ALA A 204 -2.59 6.75 5.79
N GLY A 205 -2.50 6.95 7.10
CA GLY A 205 -1.29 6.76 7.89
C GLY A 205 -0.41 8.01 7.94
N THR A 206 0.91 7.83 8.10
CA THR A 206 1.89 8.91 8.26
C THR A 206 3.10 8.67 7.37
N VAL A 207 3.58 9.72 6.74
CA VAL A 207 4.72 9.75 5.82
C VAL A 207 5.76 10.75 6.32
N LYS A 208 7.04 10.38 6.27
CA LYS A 208 8.15 11.31 6.45
C LYS A 208 8.75 11.65 5.10
N VAL A 209 8.80 12.94 4.77
CA VAL A 209 9.38 13.46 3.52
C VAL A 209 10.67 14.21 3.85
N GLN A 210 11.76 13.83 3.23
CA GLN A 210 13.09 14.39 3.48
C GLN A 210 13.78 14.74 2.16
N GLY A 211 14.42 15.90 2.09
CA GLY A 211 15.28 16.28 0.97
C GLY A 211 16.55 15.44 0.94
N ARG A 212 17.18 15.32 -0.24
CA ARG A 212 18.39 14.48 -0.43
C ARG A 212 19.54 14.85 0.50
N ASP A 213 19.83 16.14 0.62
CA ASP A 213 20.98 16.66 1.38
C ASP A 213 20.57 17.17 2.78
N ALA A 214 19.33 16.91 3.19
CA ALA A 214 18.84 17.33 4.50
C ALA A 214 19.41 16.39 5.60
N PRO A 215 19.75 16.95 6.79
CA PRO A 215 20.10 16.16 7.96
C PRO A 215 19.03 15.12 8.30
N ALA A 216 19.41 14.00 8.92
CA ALA A 216 18.51 12.88 9.19
C ALA A 216 17.32 13.24 10.09
N ASP A 217 17.46 14.23 10.94
CA ASP A 217 16.44 14.78 11.83
C ASP A 217 15.55 15.84 11.17
N GLN A 218 15.93 16.34 9.98
CA GLN A 218 15.17 17.35 9.25
C GLN A 218 14.27 16.69 8.20
N PHE A 219 12.99 16.52 8.55
CA PHE A 219 11.95 16.01 7.66
C PHE A 219 10.61 16.73 7.88
N VAL A 220 9.73 16.64 6.90
CA VAL A 220 8.33 17.06 7.00
C VAL A 220 7.48 15.81 7.24
N SER A 221 6.69 15.81 8.32
CA SER A 221 5.74 14.74 8.61
C SER A 221 4.37 15.07 8.01
N LEU A 222 3.81 14.15 7.24
CA LEU A 222 2.51 14.26 6.62
C LEU A 222 1.57 13.19 7.20
N SER A 223 0.38 13.59 7.60
CA SER A 223 -0.72 12.68 7.93
C SER A 223 -1.75 12.63 6.80
N ALA A 224 -2.77 11.77 6.94
CA ALA A 224 -3.85 11.64 5.96
C ALA A 224 -4.48 13.01 5.62
N GLY A 225 -4.71 13.26 4.34
CA GLY A 225 -5.23 14.53 3.80
C GLY A 225 -4.18 15.63 3.62
N LEU A 226 -2.92 15.37 3.97
CA LEU A 226 -1.82 16.32 3.76
C LEU A 226 -0.92 15.90 2.60
N GLY A 227 -0.29 16.88 1.98
CA GLY A 227 0.73 16.71 0.96
C GLY A 227 1.88 17.70 1.13
N SER A 228 2.97 17.44 0.42
CA SER A 228 4.16 18.28 0.34
C SER A 228 4.81 18.16 -1.03
N ARG A 229 5.72 19.06 -1.35
CA ARG A 229 6.50 19.08 -2.59
C ARG A 229 7.98 19.06 -2.28
N ILE A 230 8.76 18.37 -3.10
CA ILE A 230 10.21 18.42 -3.10
C ILE A 230 10.63 19.08 -4.41
N ASP A 231 11.30 20.23 -4.35
CA ASP A 231 11.78 20.91 -5.56
C ASP A 231 13.02 20.24 -6.16
N GLY A 232 13.42 20.70 -7.35
CA GLY A 232 14.59 20.18 -8.04
C GLY A 232 15.93 20.32 -7.28
N ARG A 233 15.96 21.13 -6.22
CA ARG A 233 17.10 21.34 -5.31
C ARG A 233 17.00 20.50 -4.02
N GLY A 234 15.96 19.67 -3.89
CA GLY A 234 15.74 18.85 -2.71
C GLY A 234 15.12 19.59 -1.51
N ARG A 235 14.60 20.80 -1.68
CA ARG A 235 13.91 21.52 -0.59
C ARG A 235 12.49 21.01 -0.48
N VAL A 236 12.10 20.66 0.74
CA VAL A 236 10.74 20.14 1.05
C VAL A 236 9.86 21.30 1.50
N SER A 237 8.69 21.47 0.87
CA SER A 237 7.70 22.47 1.28
C SER A 237 7.02 22.07 2.60
N PRO A 238 6.48 23.02 3.37
CA PRO A 238 5.62 22.71 4.50
C PRO A 238 4.44 21.83 4.09
N ALA A 239 3.90 21.07 5.05
CA ALA A 239 2.69 20.29 4.87
C ALA A 239 1.50 21.22 4.55
N GLN A 240 0.69 20.82 3.57
CA GLN A 240 -0.52 21.54 3.18
C GLN A 240 -1.67 20.56 2.93
N ALA A 241 -2.91 21.01 3.14
CA ALA A 241 -4.09 20.20 2.84
C ALA A 241 -4.20 19.94 1.34
N VAL A 242 -4.49 18.68 0.98
CA VAL A 242 -4.69 18.26 -0.41
C VAL A 242 -5.96 17.41 -0.53
N ASN A 243 -6.60 17.48 -1.69
CA ASN A 243 -7.70 16.59 -2.01
C ASN A 243 -7.14 15.26 -2.56
N ILE A 244 -7.16 14.22 -1.74
CA ILE A 244 -6.64 12.89 -2.11
C ILE A 244 -7.40 12.27 -3.28
N GLU A 245 -8.69 12.52 -3.42
CA GLU A 245 -9.49 12.01 -4.54
C GLU A 245 -8.99 12.56 -5.88
N ASP A 246 -8.58 13.83 -5.91
CA ASP A 246 -8.01 14.46 -7.11
C ASP A 246 -6.65 13.82 -7.46
N PHE A 247 -5.79 13.63 -6.45
CA PHE A 247 -4.47 13.00 -6.64
C PHE A 247 -4.57 11.57 -7.14
N THR A 248 -5.56 10.83 -6.68
CA THR A 248 -5.70 9.39 -7.02
C THR A 248 -6.69 9.12 -8.15
N ALA A 249 -7.27 10.17 -8.76
CA ALA A 249 -8.29 10.08 -9.81
C ALA A 249 -7.78 9.33 -11.06
N TRP A 250 -6.48 9.41 -11.34
CA TRP A 250 -5.85 8.71 -12.46
C TRP A 250 -6.06 7.18 -12.39
N ARG A 251 -6.17 6.59 -11.20
CA ARG A 251 -6.46 5.16 -11.01
C ARG A 251 -7.81 4.76 -11.60
N SER A 252 -8.78 5.67 -11.61
CA SER A 252 -10.09 5.50 -12.24
C SER A 252 -10.16 6.08 -13.66
N GLY A 253 -9.01 6.41 -14.27
CA GLY A 253 -8.94 6.94 -15.64
C GLY A 253 -9.37 8.40 -15.77
N LYS A 254 -9.26 9.19 -14.71
CA LYS A 254 -9.61 10.61 -14.72
C LYS A 254 -8.38 11.47 -14.44
N LEU A 255 -8.30 12.62 -15.10
CA LEU A 255 -7.34 13.68 -14.81
C LEU A 255 -8.12 14.84 -14.21
N VAL A 256 -7.81 15.23 -12.98
CA VAL A 256 -8.48 16.30 -12.26
C VAL A 256 -7.51 17.45 -12.09
N PHE A 257 -7.88 18.59 -12.61
CA PHE A 257 -7.13 19.83 -12.52
C PHE A 257 -7.91 20.82 -11.66
N ARG A 258 -7.29 21.38 -10.61
CA ARG A 258 -7.84 22.44 -9.78
C ARG A 258 -6.86 23.58 -9.72
N ASP A 259 -7.19 24.68 -10.39
CA ASP A 259 -6.30 25.84 -10.50
C ASP A 259 -4.88 25.43 -10.91
N ALA A 260 -4.78 24.42 -11.80
CA ALA A 260 -3.51 23.90 -12.29
C ALA A 260 -2.96 24.80 -13.40
N SER A 261 -1.64 25.03 -13.41
CA SER A 261 -0.99 25.71 -14.50
C SER A 261 -1.05 24.90 -15.79
N LEU A 262 -1.06 25.55 -16.94
CA LEU A 262 -1.08 24.84 -18.22
C LEU A 262 0.21 24.01 -18.44
N TYR A 263 1.32 24.35 -17.78
CA TYR A 263 2.49 23.49 -17.70
C TYR A 263 2.19 22.17 -17.00
N GLU A 264 1.53 22.20 -15.82
CA GLU A 264 1.13 21.00 -15.09
C GLU A 264 0.13 20.17 -15.90
N VAL A 265 -0.85 20.81 -16.54
CA VAL A 265 -1.81 20.15 -17.43
C VAL A 265 -1.10 19.45 -18.57
N ALA A 266 -0.20 20.15 -19.27
CA ALA A 266 0.55 19.60 -20.42
C ALA A 266 1.44 18.42 -19.98
N ALA A 267 2.11 18.53 -18.85
CA ALA A 267 2.95 17.45 -18.30
C ALA A 267 2.13 16.19 -17.99
N GLN A 268 0.99 16.33 -17.28
CA GLN A 268 0.13 15.21 -16.95
C GLN A 268 -0.51 14.56 -18.19
N VAL A 269 -1.07 15.39 -19.09
CA VAL A 269 -1.71 14.88 -20.32
C VAL A 269 -0.71 14.19 -21.24
N SER A 270 0.53 14.67 -21.28
CA SER A 270 1.61 14.03 -22.05
C SER A 270 1.88 12.58 -21.64
N ARG A 271 1.57 12.18 -20.41
CA ARG A 271 1.72 10.78 -19.97
C ARG A 271 0.76 9.83 -20.71
N TYR A 272 -0.39 10.34 -21.15
CA TYR A 272 -1.44 9.55 -21.80
C TYR A 272 -1.50 9.78 -23.31
N SER A 273 -0.79 10.77 -23.81
CA SER A 273 -0.73 11.07 -25.23
C SER A 273 0.42 10.32 -25.91
N ALA A 274 0.19 9.83 -27.12
CA ALA A 274 1.25 9.26 -27.95
C ALA A 274 2.35 10.28 -28.23
N GLN A 275 1.97 11.55 -28.43
CA GLN A 275 2.86 12.68 -28.69
C GLN A 275 2.87 13.63 -27.47
N PRO A 276 4.04 14.16 -27.09
CA PRO A 276 4.13 15.09 -25.97
C PRO A 276 3.43 16.41 -26.28
N LEU A 277 2.77 16.97 -25.28
CA LEU A 277 2.28 18.33 -25.31
C LEU A 277 3.40 19.28 -24.86
N ARG A 278 3.61 20.34 -25.63
CA ARG A 278 4.61 21.37 -25.33
C ARG A 278 3.93 22.70 -25.06
N VAL A 279 4.45 23.43 -24.09
CA VAL A 279 4.09 24.82 -23.79
C VAL A 279 5.39 25.57 -23.62
N ASN A 280 5.79 26.33 -24.66
CA ASN A 280 7.08 27.01 -24.69
C ASN A 280 6.98 28.45 -24.18
N ASP A 281 5.81 29.09 -24.30
CA ASP A 281 5.58 30.45 -23.81
C ASP A 281 5.27 30.45 -22.30
N PRO A 282 6.08 31.13 -21.46
CA PRO A 282 5.85 31.21 -20.03
C PRO A 282 4.51 31.84 -19.65
N ALA A 283 4.02 32.84 -20.42
CA ALA A 283 2.74 33.47 -20.13
C ALA A 283 1.57 32.51 -20.35
N ILE A 284 1.64 31.72 -21.43
CA ILE A 284 0.66 30.66 -21.72
C ILE A 284 0.76 29.53 -20.68
N GLY A 285 1.97 29.11 -20.34
CA GLY A 285 2.21 28.05 -19.34
C GLY A 285 1.69 28.40 -17.94
N ALA A 286 1.63 29.69 -17.59
CA ALA A 286 1.12 30.18 -16.31
C ALA A 286 -0.42 30.27 -16.26
N LEU A 287 -1.13 30.16 -17.39
CA LEU A 287 -2.60 30.15 -17.41
C LEU A 287 -3.14 29.01 -16.53
N ARG A 288 -4.23 29.30 -15.81
CA ARG A 288 -4.83 28.36 -14.85
C ARG A 288 -6.06 27.67 -15.41
N LEU A 289 -6.16 26.36 -15.15
CA LEU A 289 -7.29 25.53 -15.58
C LEU A 289 -7.86 24.75 -14.40
N SER A 290 -9.19 24.77 -14.30
CA SER A 290 -9.93 23.84 -13.42
C SER A 290 -10.89 23.03 -14.26
N SER A 291 -10.64 21.72 -14.38
CA SER A 291 -11.47 20.81 -15.18
C SER A 291 -11.20 19.34 -14.85
N VAL A 292 -12.09 18.46 -15.32
CA VAL A 292 -11.94 17.01 -15.22
C VAL A 292 -12.03 16.40 -16.60
N PHE A 293 -11.06 15.59 -16.98
CA PHE A 293 -11.02 14.91 -18.26
C PHE A 293 -10.81 13.38 -18.08
N LYS A 294 -11.15 12.62 -19.12
CA LYS A 294 -10.77 11.22 -19.20
C LYS A 294 -9.33 11.10 -19.66
N ALA A 295 -8.55 10.27 -18.99
CA ALA A 295 -7.13 10.07 -19.31
C ALA A 295 -6.91 9.41 -20.70
N ASP A 296 -7.88 8.62 -21.15
CA ASP A 296 -7.87 7.93 -22.45
C ASP A 296 -8.38 8.81 -23.62
N ASP A 297 -8.96 9.99 -23.35
CA ASP A 297 -9.45 10.93 -24.37
C ASP A 297 -8.73 12.29 -24.29
N THR A 298 -7.41 12.25 -24.48
CA THR A 298 -6.58 13.46 -24.52
C THR A 298 -6.97 14.39 -25.68
N ALA A 299 -7.54 13.84 -26.77
CA ALA A 299 -8.01 14.61 -27.90
C ALA A 299 -9.21 15.51 -27.55
N ALA A 300 -10.11 15.05 -26.67
CA ALA A 300 -11.21 15.87 -26.20
C ALA A 300 -10.71 17.10 -25.39
N LEU A 301 -9.68 16.90 -24.55
CA LEU A 301 -9.05 17.99 -23.83
C LEU A 301 -8.45 19.02 -24.79
N LEU A 302 -7.66 18.57 -25.78
CA LEU A 302 -7.04 19.48 -26.75
C LEU A 302 -8.08 20.29 -27.55
N ARG A 303 -9.22 19.69 -27.92
CA ARG A 303 -10.33 20.41 -28.57
C ARG A 303 -11.03 21.40 -27.63
N ALA A 304 -11.07 21.13 -26.34
CA ALA A 304 -11.73 21.99 -25.35
C ALA A 304 -10.89 23.20 -24.94
N LEU A 305 -9.55 23.08 -24.90
CA LEU A 305 -8.64 24.12 -24.43
C LEU A 305 -8.84 25.49 -25.10
N PRO A 306 -8.97 25.61 -26.45
CA PRO A 306 -9.19 26.90 -27.11
C PRO A 306 -10.53 27.59 -26.78
N ASN A 307 -11.49 26.82 -26.24
CA ASN A 307 -12.79 27.35 -25.82
C ASN A 307 -12.80 27.82 -24.37
N ILE A 308 -11.81 27.39 -23.57
CA ILE A 308 -11.71 27.68 -22.14
C ILE A 308 -10.65 28.77 -21.87
N LEU A 309 -9.55 28.72 -22.65
CA LEU A 309 -8.39 29.60 -22.49
C LEU A 309 -8.08 30.31 -23.82
N PRO A 310 -7.40 31.47 -23.78
CA PRO A 310 -6.99 32.20 -25.00
C PRO A 310 -5.78 31.53 -25.68
N VAL A 311 -5.92 30.28 -26.06
CA VAL A 311 -4.85 29.44 -26.65
C VAL A 311 -5.29 28.84 -27.99
N ALA A 312 -4.31 28.43 -28.80
CA ALA A 312 -4.50 27.65 -30.00
C ALA A 312 -3.63 26.40 -29.93
N ILE A 313 -4.02 25.35 -30.64
CA ILE A 313 -3.30 24.08 -30.71
C ILE A 313 -2.64 23.98 -32.07
N ARG A 314 -1.33 23.76 -32.09
CA ARG A 314 -0.53 23.56 -33.30
C ARG A 314 0.14 22.18 -33.27
N THR A 315 0.00 21.41 -34.34
CA THR A 315 0.79 20.20 -34.54
C THR A 315 2.08 20.57 -35.26
N LEU A 316 3.21 20.12 -34.73
CA LEU A 316 4.53 20.33 -35.29
C LEU A 316 4.87 19.20 -36.28
N ASP A 317 5.91 19.40 -37.10
CA ASP A 317 6.33 18.43 -38.14
C ASP A 317 6.81 17.09 -37.54
N ASP A 318 7.28 17.10 -36.28
CA ASP A 318 7.66 15.89 -35.51
C ASP A 318 6.45 15.17 -34.91
N GLY A 319 5.24 15.64 -35.21
CA GLY A 319 3.98 15.12 -34.63
C GLY A 319 3.69 15.57 -33.20
N SER A 320 4.59 16.26 -32.52
CA SER A 320 4.31 16.82 -31.20
C SER A 320 3.26 17.94 -31.28
N VAL A 321 2.55 18.15 -30.19
CA VAL A 321 1.49 19.14 -30.08
C VAL A 321 1.97 20.31 -29.22
N GLU A 322 1.86 21.52 -29.75
CA GLU A 322 2.22 22.75 -29.04
C GLU A 322 0.99 23.58 -28.74
N ILE A 323 0.92 24.09 -27.51
CA ILE A 323 -0.09 25.06 -27.06
C ILE A 323 0.52 26.45 -27.15
N ILE A 324 -0.07 27.30 -27.96
CA ILE A 324 0.41 28.65 -28.25
C ILE A 324 -0.66 29.67 -27.91
N ALA A 325 -0.31 30.96 -27.91
CA ALA A 325 -1.30 32.07 -27.83
C ALA A 325 -2.23 32.02 -29.05
N ARG A 326 -3.46 32.43 -28.83
CA ARG A 326 -4.47 32.59 -29.90
C ARG A 326 -4.29 33.91 -30.62
#